data_683ce0fc9d55d141fcd6abfe986bf113
#
_entry.id   683ce0fc9d55d141fcd6abfe986bf113
#
_cell.length_a   1.000
_cell.length_b   1.000
_cell.length_c   1.000
_cell.angle_alpha   90.00
_cell.angle_beta   90.00
_cell.angle_gamma   90.00
#
_symmetry.space_group_name_H-M   'P 1'
#
loop_
_entity.id
_entity.type
_entity.pdbx_description
1 polymer ?
#
loop_
_entity_poly.entity_id
_entity_poly.type
_entity_poly.pdbx_seq_one_letter_code
_entity_poly.pdbx_strand_id
1 'polypeptide(L)'
;DWSSDVCSSDLVENHKMIVENSGLLTVAALKHLDVKGKKIVSILSGGNMDVITMSSVIQNGLIQRDRIFTVSVLLPDKPGELVRVSQVIANENGNVIKLDHNQFFTTNRSAAVELRITMEAFGTDHKNRIVKALEEAGYTPKIVRPNL
;
A
#
# COMPACT_ATOMS: atom_id res chain seq x y z
N ASP A 1 5.89 4.74 -10.84
CA ASP A 1 7.21 5.27 -10.57
C ASP A 1 8.12 4.15 -10.12
N TRP A 2 9.12 3.80 -10.95
CA TRP A 2 10.04 2.69 -10.67
C TRP A 2 11.27 3.26 -9.96
N SER A 3 11.16 3.43 -8.68
CA SER A 3 12.32 3.72 -7.84
C SER A 3 13.15 2.44 -7.61
N SER A 4 14.39 2.59 -7.15
CA SER A 4 15.21 1.43 -6.74
C SER A 4 14.53 0.60 -5.63
N ASP A 5 13.72 1.24 -4.78
CA ASP A 5 12.96 0.57 -3.72
C ASP A 5 11.90 -0.39 -4.28
N VAL A 6 11.19 0.01 -5.35
CA VAL A 6 10.23 -0.87 -6.04
C VAL A 6 10.94 -2.06 -6.65
N CYS A 7 12.09 -1.84 -7.32
CA CYS A 7 12.89 -2.92 -7.88
C CYS A 7 13.40 -3.87 -6.79
N SER A 8 13.88 -3.35 -5.66
CA SER A 8 14.33 -4.16 -4.52
C SER A 8 13.23 -5.03 -3.96
N SER A 9 12.06 -4.45 -3.68
CA SER A 9 10.92 -5.19 -3.14
C SER A 9 10.38 -6.23 -4.12
N ASP A 10 10.41 -5.96 -5.43
CA ASP A 10 10.02 -6.90 -6.48
C ASP A 10 10.97 -8.11 -6.54
N LEU A 11 12.28 -7.87 -6.47
CA LEU A 11 13.27 -8.94 -6.44
C LEU A 11 13.12 -9.84 -5.21
N VAL A 12 12.85 -9.26 -4.04
CA VAL A 12 12.58 -10.04 -2.83
C VAL A 12 11.32 -10.87 -3.00
N GLU A 13 10.24 -10.27 -3.48
CA GLU A 13 8.94 -10.95 -3.58
C GLU A 13 8.94 -12.05 -4.64
N ASN A 14 9.43 -11.78 -5.85
CA ASN A 14 9.29 -12.65 -7.00
C ASN A 14 10.53 -13.55 -7.25
N HIS A 15 11.72 -13.06 -6.92
CA HIS A 15 12.98 -13.76 -7.22
C HIS A 15 13.73 -14.25 -5.96
N LYS A 16 13.24 -13.89 -4.75
CA LYS A 16 13.89 -14.24 -3.47
C LYS A 16 15.33 -13.76 -3.37
N MET A 17 15.63 -12.64 -4.03
CA MET A 17 16.96 -12.02 -4.08
C MET A 17 16.97 -10.72 -3.30
N ILE A 18 18.01 -10.52 -2.49
CA ILE A 18 18.26 -9.30 -1.74
C ILE A 18 19.38 -8.56 -2.45
N VAL A 19 19.07 -7.38 -2.97
CA VAL A 19 20.04 -6.50 -3.64
C VAL A 19 19.85 -5.09 -3.08
N GLU A 20 20.95 -4.46 -2.69
CA GLU A 20 20.90 -3.08 -2.20
C GLU A 20 20.52 -2.09 -3.30
N ASN A 21 19.99 -0.93 -2.92
CA ASN A 21 19.47 0.06 -3.86
C ASN A 21 20.51 0.52 -4.90
N SER A 22 21.78 0.65 -4.51
CA SER A 22 22.88 0.99 -5.41
C SER A 22 23.13 -0.07 -6.47
N GLY A 23 22.96 -1.34 -6.11
CA GLY A 23 23.12 -2.48 -7.04
C GLY A 23 21.97 -2.61 -8.05
N LEU A 24 20.87 -1.89 -7.86
CA LEU A 24 19.69 -1.92 -8.72
C LEU A 24 19.58 -0.75 -9.69
N LEU A 25 20.52 0.20 -9.64
CA LEU A 25 20.52 1.37 -10.52
C LEU A 25 20.48 0.98 -12.01
N THR A 26 21.17 -0.11 -12.38
CA THR A 26 21.16 -0.62 -13.76
C THR A 26 19.79 -1.11 -14.20
N VAL A 27 19.03 -1.76 -13.32
CA VAL A 27 17.66 -2.21 -13.60
C VAL A 27 16.71 -1.02 -13.66
N ALA A 28 16.80 -0.10 -12.69
CA ALA A 28 15.97 1.11 -12.67
C ALA A 28 16.21 2.01 -13.91
N ALA A 29 17.44 2.07 -14.40
CA ALA A 29 17.80 2.83 -15.59
C ALA A 29 17.18 2.29 -16.90
N LEU A 30 16.81 1.01 -16.98
CA LEU A 30 16.22 0.41 -18.20
C LEU A 30 14.97 1.15 -18.67
N LYS A 31 14.22 1.74 -17.75
CA LYS A 31 13.01 2.52 -18.06
C LYS A 31 13.29 3.83 -18.79
N HIS A 32 14.49 4.35 -18.64
CA HIS A 32 14.92 5.61 -19.21
C HIS A 32 15.81 5.43 -20.46
N LEU A 33 16.03 4.18 -20.88
CA LEU A 33 16.84 3.85 -22.03
C LEU A 33 15.99 3.28 -23.17
N ASP A 34 16.35 3.63 -24.42
CA ASP A 34 15.76 2.95 -25.58
C ASP A 34 16.38 1.56 -25.74
N VAL A 35 15.68 0.58 -25.19
CA VAL A 35 16.11 -0.82 -25.13
C VAL A 35 15.36 -1.75 -26.07
N LYS A 36 14.45 -1.19 -26.88
CA LYS A 36 13.59 -1.96 -27.77
C LYS A 36 14.39 -2.77 -28.78
N GLY A 37 14.20 -4.07 -28.80
CA GLY A 37 14.89 -5.00 -29.70
C GLY A 37 16.36 -5.28 -29.35
N LYS A 38 16.86 -4.77 -28.22
CA LYS A 38 18.24 -5.02 -27.76
C LYS A 38 18.29 -6.16 -26.73
N LYS A 39 19.39 -6.92 -26.74
CA LYS A 39 19.71 -7.84 -25.66
C LYS A 39 20.51 -7.08 -24.59
N ILE A 40 19.98 -7.03 -23.38
CA ILE A 40 20.58 -6.26 -22.28
C ILE A 40 20.96 -7.21 -21.17
N VAL A 41 22.14 -7.01 -20.61
CA VAL A 41 22.60 -7.70 -19.40
C VAL A 41 22.76 -6.65 -18.32
N SER A 42 22.05 -6.82 -17.21
CA SER A 42 22.17 -5.97 -16.03
C SER A 42 22.84 -6.75 -14.91
N ILE A 43 23.94 -6.19 -14.38
CA ILE A 43 24.65 -6.81 -13.26
C ILE A 43 24.00 -6.33 -11.97
N LEU A 44 23.48 -7.25 -11.19
CA LEU A 44 23.00 -7.01 -9.83
C LEU A 44 24.17 -7.20 -8.88
N SER A 45 24.49 -6.18 -8.10
CA SER A 45 25.62 -6.21 -7.18
C SER A 45 25.28 -5.59 -5.84
N GLY A 46 25.93 -6.07 -4.79
CA GLY A 46 25.72 -5.57 -3.44
C GLY A 46 24.51 -6.21 -2.74
N GLY A 47 24.73 -6.71 -1.56
CA GLY A 47 23.73 -7.30 -0.68
C GLY A 47 23.92 -6.88 0.79
N ASN A 48 24.76 -5.84 1.02
CA ASN A 48 25.05 -5.33 2.35
C ASN A 48 23.95 -4.37 2.80
N MET A 49 22.73 -4.91 2.98
CA MET A 49 21.58 -4.16 3.49
C MET A 49 21.27 -4.65 4.89
N ASP A 50 21.21 -3.73 5.84
CA ASP A 50 20.75 -4.07 7.20
C ASP A 50 19.24 -4.38 7.20
N VAL A 51 18.81 -5.14 8.22
CA VAL A 51 17.43 -5.67 8.31
C VAL A 51 16.38 -4.55 8.43
N ILE A 52 16.72 -3.44 9.06
CA ILE A 52 15.80 -2.31 9.25
C ILE A 52 15.59 -1.60 7.92
N THR A 53 16.67 -1.34 7.19
CA THR A 53 16.61 -0.76 5.83
C THR A 53 15.84 -1.69 4.89
N MET A 54 16.11 -3.00 4.92
CA MET A 54 15.37 -3.99 4.13
C MET A 54 13.88 -3.95 4.42
N SER A 55 13.48 -3.93 5.70
CA SER A 55 12.07 -3.83 6.09
C SER A 55 11.42 -2.58 5.51
N SER A 56 12.09 -1.43 5.62
CA SER A 56 11.60 -0.15 5.10
C SER A 56 11.44 -0.16 3.58
N VAL A 57 12.40 -0.72 2.86
CA VAL A 57 12.36 -0.85 1.39
C VAL A 57 11.20 -1.75 0.95
N ILE A 58 11.02 -2.88 1.61
CA ILE A 58 9.92 -3.81 1.32
C ILE A 58 8.57 -3.12 1.56
N GLN A 59 8.40 -2.46 2.71
CA GLN A 59 7.16 -1.74 3.04
C GLN A 59 6.86 -0.64 2.02
N ASN A 60 7.85 0.20 1.69
CA ASN A 60 7.69 1.24 0.69
C ASN A 60 7.32 0.67 -0.69
N GLY A 61 7.96 -0.41 -1.11
CA GLY A 61 7.65 -1.07 -2.36
C GLY A 61 6.22 -1.65 -2.39
N LEU A 62 5.72 -2.21 -1.29
CA LEU A 62 4.35 -2.70 -1.18
C LEU A 62 3.34 -1.54 -1.25
N ILE A 63 3.64 -0.41 -0.60
CA ILE A 63 2.79 0.80 -0.65
C ILE A 63 2.76 1.38 -2.08
N GLN A 64 3.90 1.52 -2.73
CA GLN A 64 3.98 2.08 -4.08
C GLN A 64 3.29 1.23 -5.15
N ARG A 65 3.17 -0.08 -4.91
CA ARG A 65 2.45 -1.02 -5.78
C ARG A 65 0.99 -1.26 -5.37
N ASP A 66 0.46 -0.42 -4.48
CA ASP A 66 -0.90 -0.56 -3.95
C ASP A 66 -1.21 -1.94 -3.33
N ARG A 67 -0.15 -2.64 -2.84
CA ARG A 67 -0.30 -3.89 -2.10
C ARG A 67 -0.69 -3.64 -0.65
N ILE A 68 -0.29 -2.48 -0.12
CA ILE A 68 -0.71 -1.96 1.18
C ILE A 68 -1.16 -0.53 0.99
N PHE A 69 -2.35 -0.22 1.46
CA PHE A 69 -2.89 1.14 1.42
C PHE A 69 -3.77 1.40 2.63
N THR A 70 -3.98 2.68 2.94
CA THR A 70 -4.84 3.10 4.05
C THR A 70 -5.95 3.99 3.53
N VAL A 71 -7.17 3.72 3.97
CA VAL A 71 -8.31 4.61 3.78
C VAL A 71 -8.70 5.24 5.12
N SER A 72 -9.05 6.52 5.08
CA SER A 72 -9.72 7.23 6.17
C SER A 72 -11.20 7.39 5.80
N VAL A 73 -12.08 6.92 6.67
CA VAL A 73 -13.53 6.99 6.49
C VAL A 73 -14.14 7.69 7.70
N LEU A 74 -15.00 8.68 7.47
CA LEU A 74 -15.79 9.29 8.52
C LEU A 74 -17.08 8.48 8.71
N LEU A 75 -17.30 7.98 9.91
CA LEU A 75 -18.47 7.18 10.29
C LEU A 75 -19.34 7.93 11.28
N PRO A 76 -20.68 7.74 11.24
CA PRO A 76 -21.52 8.10 12.36
C PRO A 76 -21.10 7.29 13.61
N ASP A 77 -21.06 7.93 14.78
CA ASP A 77 -20.78 7.25 16.04
C ASP A 77 -22.03 6.45 16.48
N LYS A 78 -22.23 5.31 15.84
CA LYS A 78 -23.36 4.40 16.09
C LYS A 78 -22.87 2.96 16.15
N PRO A 79 -23.48 2.13 17.04
CA PRO A 79 -23.20 0.70 17.06
C PRO A 79 -23.45 0.05 15.69
N GLY A 80 -22.53 -0.81 15.27
CA GLY A 80 -22.63 -1.57 14.02
C GLY A 80 -21.97 -0.93 12.79
N GLU A 81 -21.61 0.36 12.80
CA GLU A 81 -20.98 1.00 11.64
C GLU A 81 -19.62 0.38 11.29
N LEU A 82 -18.82 0.04 12.29
CA LEU A 82 -17.56 -0.67 12.07
C LEU A 82 -17.78 -2.04 11.40
N VAL A 83 -18.81 -2.76 11.81
CA VAL A 83 -19.15 -4.08 11.22
C VAL A 83 -19.54 -3.92 9.75
N ARG A 84 -20.33 -2.89 9.43
CA ARG A 84 -20.75 -2.60 8.05
C ARG A 84 -19.56 -2.30 7.15
N VAL A 85 -18.68 -1.41 7.57
CA VAL A 85 -17.46 -1.07 6.80
C VAL A 85 -16.57 -2.31 6.60
N SER A 86 -16.35 -3.07 7.68
CA SER A 86 -15.55 -4.29 7.62
C SER A 86 -16.16 -5.34 6.68
N GLN A 87 -17.49 -5.46 6.65
CA GLN A 87 -18.18 -6.38 5.74
C GLN A 87 -18.02 -5.97 4.28
N VAL A 88 -18.09 -4.67 3.95
CA VAL A 88 -17.84 -4.17 2.59
C VAL A 88 -16.43 -4.54 2.12
N ILE A 89 -15.44 -4.31 2.99
CA ILE A 89 -14.03 -4.65 2.69
C ILE A 89 -13.86 -6.16 2.49
N ALA A 90 -14.46 -6.96 3.37
CA ALA A 90 -14.37 -8.43 3.31
C ALA A 90 -15.04 -9.01 2.04
N ASN A 91 -16.14 -8.43 1.58
CA ASN A 91 -16.82 -8.85 0.36
C ASN A 91 -15.95 -8.64 -0.88
N GLU A 92 -15.06 -7.65 -0.85
CA GLU A 92 -14.07 -7.41 -1.91
C GLU A 92 -12.76 -8.18 -1.67
N ASN A 93 -12.69 -9.08 -0.70
CA ASN A 93 -11.48 -9.82 -0.30
C ASN A 93 -10.33 -8.91 0.18
N GLY A 94 -10.62 -7.74 0.73
CA GLY A 94 -9.65 -6.88 1.40
C GLY A 94 -9.26 -7.46 2.76
N ASN A 95 -7.95 -7.60 3.02
CA ASN A 95 -7.45 -8.06 4.31
C ASN A 95 -7.03 -6.86 5.17
N VAL A 96 -7.72 -6.65 6.30
CA VAL A 96 -7.41 -5.55 7.23
C VAL A 96 -6.19 -5.93 8.08
N ILE A 97 -5.12 -5.13 8.00
CA ILE A 97 -3.89 -5.32 8.79
C ILE A 97 -3.88 -4.44 10.05
N LYS A 98 -4.42 -3.22 9.94
CA LYS A 98 -4.43 -2.27 11.05
C LYS A 98 -5.70 -1.43 10.98
N LEU A 99 -6.24 -1.13 12.16
CA LEU A 99 -7.44 -0.33 12.31
C LEU A 99 -7.22 0.68 13.43
N ASP A 100 -7.25 1.97 13.09
CA ASP A 100 -7.14 3.05 14.05
C ASP A 100 -8.49 3.77 14.13
N HIS A 101 -9.10 3.73 15.31
CA HIS A 101 -10.40 4.33 15.60
C HIS A 101 -10.19 5.60 16.42
N ASN A 102 -10.26 6.75 15.77
CA ASN A 102 -10.02 8.04 16.40
C ASN A 102 -11.36 8.76 16.67
N GLN A 103 -11.70 8.86 17.94
CA GLN A 103 -12.80 9.71 18.38
C GLN A 103 -12.29 11.14 18.53
N PHE A 104 -12.68 12.02 17.61
CA PHE A 104 -12.45 13.44 17.81
C PHE A 104 -13.51 13.96 18.77
N PHE A 105 -13.09 14.35 19.98
CA PHE A 105 -13.91 15.11 20.91
C PHE A 105 -14.06 16.55 20.38
N THR A 106 -14.89 16.73 19.38
CA THR A 106 -15.35 18.08 19.02
C THR A 106 -16.53 18.44 19.91
N THR A 107 -16.53 19.66 20.42
CA THR A 107 -17.53 20.24 21.34
C THR A 107 -18.97 20.23 20.78
N ASN A 108 -19.15 19.97 19.51
CA ASN A 108 -20.42 19.76 18.84
C ASN A 108 -20.62 18.28 18.57
N ARG A 109 -21.63 17.70 19.22
CA ARG A 109 -22.06 16.28 19.17
C ARG A 109 -22.63 15.80 17.82
N SER A 110 -22.24 16.32 16.69
CA SER A 110 -22.37 15.59 15.42
C SER A 110 -21.16 14.67 15.31
N ALA A 111 -21.15 13.66 16.16
CA ALA A 111 -20.05 12.77 16.37
C ALA A 111 -19.79 11.94 15.11
N ALA A 112 -18.91 12.43 14.27
CA ALA A 112 -18.27 11.62 13.25
C ALA A 112 -16.95 11.05 13.84
N VAL A 113 -16.78 9.76 13.73
CA VAL A 113 -15.56 9.06 14.12
C VAL A 113 -14.73 8.85 12.88
N GLU A 114 -13.45 9.23 12.92
CA GLU A 114 -12.52 8.87 11.86
C GLU A 114 -12.02 7.43 12.08
N LEU A 115 -12.30 6.57 11.12
CA LEU A 115 -11.76 5.23 11.06
C LEU A 115 -10.68 5.17 9.98
N ARG A 116 -9.43 4.90 10.39
CA ARG A 116 -8.33 4.63 9.47
C ARG A 116 -8.09 3.15 9.36
N ILE A 117 -8.22 2.62 8.17
CA ILE A 117 -8.12 1.19 7.89
C ILE A 117 -6.95 0.97 6.94
N THR A 118 -5.92 0.27 7.41
CA THR A 118 -4.81 -0.18 6.57
C THR A 118 -5.09 -1.60 6.12
N MET A 119 -5.01 -1.84 4.83
CA MET A 119 -5.38 -3.11 4.18
C MET A 119 -4.32 -3.58 3.22
N GLU A 120 -4.30 -4.90 3.03
CA GLU A 120 -3.64 -5.54 1.89
C GLU A 120 -4.58 -5.63 0.70
N ALA A 121 -4.02 -5.42 -0.49
CA ALA A 121 -4.68 -5.63 -1.76
C ALA A 121 -3.77 -6.37 -2.75
N PHE A 122 -4.33 -6.83 -3.86
CA PHE A 122 -3.59 -7.48 -4.95
C PHE A 122 -3.11 -6.49 -6.01
N GLY A 123 -2.91 -5.21 -5.64
CA GLY A 123 -2.50 -4.13 -6.52
C GLY A 123 -3.60 -3.11 -6.79
N THR A 124 -3.33 -2.19 -7.72
CA THR A 124 -4.14 -1.00 -7.99
C THR A 124 -5.61 -1.31 -8.33
N ASP A 125 -5.86 -2.30 -9.17
CA ASP A 125 -7.24 -2.65 -9.56
C ASP A 125 -8.06 -3.14 -8.38
N HIS A 126 -7.45 -3.95 -7.51
CA HIS A 126 -8.12 -4.46 -6.31
C HIS A 126 -8.36 -3.33 -5.30
N LYS A 127 -7.37 -2.47 -5.07
CA LYS A 127 -7.55 -1.25 -4.25
C LYS A 127 -8.73 -0.42 -4.73
N ASN A 128 -8.79 -0.17 -6.05
CA ASN A 128 -9.85 0.65 -6.65
C ASN A 128 -11.24 0.01 -6.48
N ARG A 129 -11.37 -1.32 -6.59
CA ARG A 129 -12.63 -2.01 -6.30
C ARG A 129 -13.07 -1.84 -4.86
N ILE A 130 -12.15 -2.00 -3.89
CA ILE A 130 -12.46 -1.81 -2.47
C ILE A 130 -12.92 -0.37 -2.20
N VAL A 131 -12.21 0.62 -2.73
CA VAL A 131 -12.57 2.05 -2.57
C VAL A 131 -13.96 2.31 -3.17
N LYS A 132 -14.21 1.82 -4.38
CA LYS A 132 -15.51 1.97 -5.05
C LYS A 132 -16.64 1.30 -4.29
N ALA A 133 -16.43 0.10 -3.75
CA ALA A 133 -17.43 -0.59 -2.93
C ALA A 133 -17.78 0.19 -1.65
N LEU A 134 -16.79 0.84 -1.03
CA LEU A 134 -17.04 1.73 0.10
C LEU A 134 -17.86 2.96 -0.31
N GLU A 135 -17.58 3.56 -1.47
CA GLU A 135 -18.37 4.68 -2.02
C GLU A 135 -19.80 4.27 -2.33
N GLU A 136 -20.02 3.12 -2.96
CA GLU A 136 -21.33 2.56 -3.27
C GLU A 136 -22.13 2.21 -2.00
N ALA A 137 -21.46 1.88 -0.91
CA ALA A 137 -22.06 1.68 0.40
C ALA A 137 -22.41 2.98 1.14
N GLY A 138 -22.13 4.15 0.53
CA GLY A 138 -22.45 5.48 1.05
C GLY A 138 -21.38 6.10 1.93
N TYR A 139 -20.17 5.55 1.93
CA TYR A 139 -19.04 6.13 2.64
C TYR A 139 -18.24 7.08 1.73
N THR A 140 -17.41 7.93 2.33
CA THR A 140 -16.52 8.85 1.61
C THR A 140 -15.08 8.52 1.96
N PRO A 141 -14.50 7.44 1.38
CA PRO A 141 -13.15 7.03 1.68
C PRO A 141 -12.14 8.04 1.12
N LYS A 142 -11.13 8.37 1.92
CA LYS A 142 -9.97 9.16 1.51
C LYS A 142 -8.73 8.31 1.62
N ILE A 143 -7.96 8.22 0.54
CA ILE A 143 -6.66 7.56 0.58
C ILE A 143 -5.71 8.42 1.40
N VAL A 144 -5.09 7.83 2.40
CA VAL A 144 -4.09 8.47 3.25
C VAL A 144 -2.81 7.62 3.26
N ARG A 145 -1.69 8.25 3.62
CA ARG A 145 -0.42 7.53 3.71
C ARG A 145 -0.49 6.46 4.80
N PRO A 146 -0.12 5.20 4.52
CA PRO A 146 -0.04 4.17 5.54
C PRO A 146 0.94 4.54 6.66
N ASN A 147 0.56 4.25 7.88
CA ASN A 147 1.40 4.34 9.07
C ASN A 147 1.52 2.93 9.65
N LEU A 148 2.53 2.22 9.17
CA LEU A 148 2.81 0.81 9.51
C LEU A 148 3.71 0.73 10.74
#